data_55d4dd6fb9a6bbb25d89573d9725fd6c
#
_entry.id   55d4dd6fb9a6bbb25d89573d9725fd6c
#
_cell.length_a   1.000
_cell.length_b   1.000
_cell.length_c   1.000
_cell.angle_alpha   90.00
_cell.angle_beta   90.00
_cell.angle_gamma   90.00
#
_symmetry.space_group_name_H-M   'P 1'
#
loop_
_entity.id
_entity.type
_entity.pdbx_description
1 polymer ?
#
loop_
_entity_poly.entity_id
_entity_poly.type
_entity_poly.pdbx_seq_one_letter_code
_entity_poly.pdbx_strand_id
1 'polypeptide(L)'
;LGLLVHHEETAGIAPNALRRLALLGGENTGDILRLSKVQARELQSLTGALETQEKIATLAFTHGAEMAVSVALLRGAVFEQPFDPQAFAQAEHGAQARFPLSAADLMPRYSGPELGQRLRHLQGLWVQSDFTLSRAQLLALA
;
A
#
# COMPACT_ATOMS: atom_id res chain seq x y z
N LEU A 1 -20.65 6.65 -3.90
CA LEU A 1 -20.01 7.92 -3.51
C LEU A 1 -20.48 8.43 -2.14
N GLY A 2 -21.79 8.39 -1.86
CA GLY A 2 -22.33 8.85 -0.56
C GLY A 2 -21.70 8.12 0.64
N LEU A 3 -21.51 6.81 0.56
CA LEU A 3 -20.86 6.04 1.61
C LEU A 3 -19.39 6.42 1.81
N LEU A 4 -18.66 6.71 0.74
CA LEU A 4 -17.28 7.20 0.85
C LEU A 4 -17.23 8.57 1.55
N VAL A 5 -18.13 9.48 1.20
CA VAL A 5 -18.23 10.79 1.88
C VAL A 5 -18.50 10.62 3.37
N HIS A 6 -19.45 9.75 3.72
CA HIS A 6 -19.74 9.42 5.11
C HIS A 6 -18.53 8.83 5.85
N HIS A 7 -17.76 7.94 5.19
CA HIS A 7 -16.53 7.38 5.77
C HIS A 7 -15.45 8.44 5.98
N GLU A 8 -15.27 9.35 5.02
CA GLU A 8 -14.34 10.48 5.14
C GLU A 8 -14.69 11.35 6.37
N GLU A 9 -15.96 11.68 6.54
CA GLU A 9 -16.46 12.46 7.68
C GLU A 9 -16.26 11.72 9.01
N THR A 10 -16.67 10.45 9.07
CA THR A 10 -16.56 9.63 10.27
C THR A 10 -15.10 9.42 10.69
N ALA A 11 -14.20 9.25 9.73
CA ALA A 11 -12.76 9.10 9.96
C ALA A 11 -12.03 10.42 10.23
N GLY A 12 -12.70 11.56 10.06
CA GLY A 12 -12.08 12.88 10.19
C GLY A 12 -11.06 13.19 9.09
N ILE A 13 -11.22 12.59 7.91
CA ILE A 13 -10.30 12.75 6.78
C ILE A 13 -10.88 13.72 5.77
N ALA A 14 -10.04 14.67 5.33
CA ALA A 14 -10.44 15.65 4.34
C ALA A 14 -10.85 14.99 3.01
N PRO A 15 -11.84 15.56 2.30
CA PRO A 15 -12.22 15.11 0.97
C PRO A 15 -11.03 15.11 0.01
N ASN A 16 -10.94 14.06 -0.81
CA ASN A 16 -9.88 13.95 -1.82
C ASN A 16 -10.49 13.60 -3.18
N ALA A 17 -10.25 14.44 -4.17
CA ALA A 17 -10.83 14.30 -5.50
C ALA A 17 -10.38 13.01 -6.20
N LEU A 18 -9.11 12.61 -6.07
CA LEU A 18 -8.60 11.40 -6.70
C LEU A 18 -9.16 10.13 -6.05
N ARG A 19 -9.33 10.13 -4.73
CA ARG A 19 -10.01 9.05 -4.01
C ARG A 19 -11.44 8.89 -4.47
N ARG A 20 -12.19 9.97 -4.57
CA ARG A 20 -13.58 9.96 -5.06
C ARG A 20 -13.68 9.53 -6.51
N LEU A 21 -12.71 9.95 -7.33
CA LEU A 21 -12.60 9.56 -8.73
C LEU A 21 -12.29 8.06 -8.88
N ALA A 22 -11.41 7.52 -8.04
CA ALA A 22 -11.10 6.09 -8.02
C ALA A 22 -12.34 5.22 -7.75
N LEU A 23 -13.26 5.71 -6.91
CA LEU A 23 -14.52 5.02 -6.63
C LEU A 23 -15.48 5.04 -7.83
N LEU A 24 -15.51 6.16 -8.56
CA LEU A 24 -16.42 6.31 -9.72
C LEU A 24 -15.98 5.46 -10.90
N GLY A 25 -14.69 5.13 -10.97
CA GLY A 25 -14.14 4.35 -12.07
C GLY A 25 -14.15 5.11 -13.41
N GLY A 26 -13.92 4.38 -14.47
CA GLY A 26 -13.97 4.89 -15.85
C GLY A 26 -12.64 4.66 -16.57
N GLU A 27 -12.75 4.25 -17.84
CA GLU A 27 -11.57 4.14 -18.72
C GLU A 27 -11.11 5.52 -19.17
N ASN A 28 -9.79 5.69 -19.29
CA ASN A 28 -9.15 6.93 -19.75
C ASN A 28 -9.49 8.20 -18.96
N THR A 29 -9.89 8.04 -17.70
CA THR A 29 -10.29 9.15 -16.83
C THR A 29 -9.18 10.20 -16.69
N GLY A 30 -7.92 9.78 -16.66
CA GLY A 30 -6.76 10.69 -16.60
C GLY A 30 -6.67 11.62 -17.81
N ASP A 31 -6.93 11.12 -18.99
CA ASP A 31 -6.89 11.88 -20.25
C ASP A 31 -8.11 12.80 -20.37
N ILE A 32 -9.28 12.28 -20.05
CA ILE A 32 -10.55 13.05 -20.12
C ILE A 32 -10.49 14.26 -19.17
N LEU A 33 -10.00 14.06 -17.95
CA LEU A 33 -9.92 15.11 -16.92
C LEU A 33 -8.61 15.90 -16.96
N ARG A 34 -7.71 15.61 -17.90
CA ARG A 34 -6.40 16.28 -18.03
C ARG A 34 -5.61 16.29 -16.73
N LEU A 35 -5.57 15.16 -16.04
CA LEU A 35 -4.79 15.00 -14.82
C LEU A 35 -3.29 15.20 -15.09
N SER A 36 -2.58 15.77 -14.12
CA SER A 36 -1.13 15.79 -14.17
C SER A 36 -0.57 14.36 -14.10
N LYS A 37 0.69 14.17 -14.53
CA LYS A 37 1.36 12.86 -14.45
C LYS A 37 1.37 12.29 -13.03
N VAL A 38 1.53 13.15 -12.02
CA VAL A 38 1.51 12.76 -10.61
C VAL A 38 0.13 12.27 -10.21
N GLN A 39 -0.90 13.05 -10.52
CA GLN A 39 -2.30 12.68 -10.23
C GLN A 39 -2.74 11.40 -10.96
N ALA A 40 -2.33 11.23 -12.21
CA ALA A 40 -2.63 10.03 -12.97
C ALA A 40 -1.99 8.77 -12.35
N ARG A 41 -0.74 8.88 -11.88
CA ARG A 41 -0.05 7.78 -11.17
C ARG A 41 -0.72 7.47 -9.83
N GLU A 42 -1.09 8.49 -9.07
CA GLU A 42 -1.79 8.31 -7.80
C GLU A 42 -3.14 7.62 -8.00
N LEU A 43 -3.93 8.07 -8.98
CA LEU A 43 -5.19 7.43 -9.34
C LEU A 43 -4.98 5.96 -9.74
N GLN A 44 -3.98 5.68 -10.57
CA GLN A 44 -3.64 4.31 -10.97
C GLN A 44 -3.25 3.45 -9.78
N SER A 45 -2.48 3.97 -8.84
CA SER A 45 -2.10 3.26 -7.61
C SER A 45 -3.32 2.96 -6.73
N LEU A 46 -4.25 3.92 -6.58
CA LEU A 46 -5.49 3.73 -5.83
C LEU A 46 -6.38 2.65 -6.47
N THR A 47 -6.60 2.72 -7.77
CA THR A 47 -7.44 1.74 -8.49
C THR A 47 -6.78 0.36 -8.49
N GLY A 48 -5.49 0.26 -8.73
CA GLY A 48 -4.74 -1.00 -8.68
C GLY A 48 -4.78 -1.64 -7.29
N ALA A 49 -4.66 -0.85 -6.22
CA ALA A 49 -4.74 -1.35 -4.85
C ALA A 49 -6.14 -1.84 -4.46
N LEU A 50 -7.19 -1.32 -5.10
CA LEU A 50 -8.56 -1.84 -4.91
C LEU A 50 -8.76 -3.23 -5.51
N GLU A 51 -8.05 -3.55 -6.59
CA GLU A 51 -8.11 -4.84 -7.26
C GLU A 51 -7.35 -5.94 -6.50
N THR A 52 -6.47 -5.55 -5.60
CA THR A 52 -5.69 -6.49 -4.78
C THR A 52 -6.33 -6.68 -3.41
N GLN A 53 -5.95 -7.77 -2.74
CA GLN A 53 -6.34 -8.04 -1.36
C GLN A 53 -5.19 -7.76 -0.38
N GLU A 54 -4.24 -6.92 -0.77
CA GLU A 54 -3.13 -6.57 0.09
C GLU A 54 -3.60 -5.92 1.40
N LYS A 55 -2.91 -6.26 2.48
CA LYS A 55 -3.18 -5.69 3.80
C LYS A 55 -2.86 -4.19 3.82
N ILE A 56 -3.55 -3.44 4.65
CA ILE A 56 -3.33 -2.00 4.81
C ILE A 56 -1.87 -1.70 5.22
N ALA A 57 -1.29 -2.49 6.12
CA ALA A 57 0.11 -2.34 6.51
C ALA A 57 1.07 -2.56 5.34
N THR A 58 0.81 -3.53 4.46
CA THR A 58 1.60 -3.78 3.26
C THR A 58 1.51 -2.60 2.28
N LEU A 59 0.32 -2.10 2.04
CA LEU A 59 0.10 -0.91 1.20
C LEU A 59 0.82 0.31 1.77
N ALA A 60 0.80 0.51 3.09
CA ALA A 60 1.49 1.61 3.75
C ALA A 60 3.02 1.49 3.64
N PHE A 61 3.56 0.28 3.73
CA PHE A 61 4.98 0.02 3.51
C PHE A 61 5.41 0.39 2.09
N THR A 62 4.59 0.05 1.10
CA THR A 62 4.89 0.28 -0.33
C THR A 62 4.61 1.71 -0.79
N HIS A 63 3.49 2.28 -0.36
CA HIS A 63 2.94 3.55 -0.89
C HIS A 63 2.82 4.68 0.14
N GLY A 64 3.05 4.40 1.43
CA GLY A 64 2.86 5.35 2.51
C GLY A 64 1.49 5.25 3.20
N ALA A 65 1.41 5.81 4.41
CA ALA A 65 0.21 5.70 5.27
C ALA A 65 -1.02 6.37 4.66
N GLU A 66 -0.87 7.53 4.04
CA GLU A 66 -1.99 8.28 3.45
C GLU A 66 -2.69 7.49 2.33
N MET A 67 -1.90 6.89 1.44
CA MET A 67 -2.42 6.02 0.38
C MET A 67 -3.13 4.81 0.96
N ALA A 68 -2.54 4.15 1.95
CA ALA A 68 -3.12 2.96 2.59
C ALA A 68 -4.47 3.27 3.26
N VAL A 69 -4.58 4.40 3.96
CA VAL A 69 -5.85 4.85 4.55
C VAL A 69 -6.87 5.19 3.48
N SER A 70 -6.47 5.82 2.38
CA SER A 70 -7.36 6.08 1.24
C SER A 70 -7.93 4.80 0.66
N VAL A 71 -7.11 3.75 0.52
CA VAL A 71 -7.57 2.43 0.06
C VAL A 71 -8.54 1.80 1.07
N ALA A 72 -8.28 1.93 2.37
CA ALA A 72 -9.19 1.42 3.40
C ALA A 72 -10.58 2.09 3.32
N LEU A 73 -10.63 3.41 3.14
CA LEU A 73 -11.88 4.15 2.94
C LEU A 73 -12.62 3.70 1.67
N LEU A 74 -11.89 3.53 0.57
CA LEU A 74 -12.45 3.07 -0.71
C LEU A 74 -13.00 1.64 -0.60
N ARG A 75 -12.26 0.72 0.03
CA ARG A 75 -12.73 -0.66 0.26
C ARG A 75 -14.01 -0.68 1.09
N GLY A 76 -14.07 0.10 2.15
CA GLY A 76 -15.30 0.24 2.94
C GLY A 76 -16.48 0.70 2.09
N ALA A 77 -16.28 1.67 1.21
CA ALA A 77 -17.33 2.18 0.32
C ALA A 77 -17.74 1.17 -0.77
N VAL A 78 -16.78 0.47 -1.36
CA VAL A 78 -17.00 -0.53 -2.43
C VAL A 78 -17.73 -1.76 -1.88
N PHE A 79 -17.32 -2.26 -0.73
CA PHE A 79 -17.89 -3.46 -0.10
C PHE A 79 -19.05 -3.16 0.86
N GLU A 80 -19.50 -1.91 0.92
CA GLU A 80 -20.61 -1.47 1.78
C GLU A 80 -20.39 -1.85 3.25
N GLN A 81 -19.14 -1.69 3.72
CA GLN A 81 -18.74 -1.99 5.09
C GLN A 81 -18.40 -0.69 5.83
N PRO A 82 -18.61 -0.65 7.17
CA PRO A 82 -18.15 0.48 7.98
C PRO A 82 -16.64 0.65 7.87
N PHE A 83 -16.18 1.90 7.95
CA PHE A 83 -14.75 2.17 8.05
C PHE A 83 -14.21 1.65 9.40
N ASP A 84 -13.16 0.84 9.34
CA ASP A 84 -12.48 0.33 10.51
C ASP A 84 -11.40 1.31 10.98
N PRO A 85 -11.51 1.92 12.16
CA PRO A 85 -10.49 2.83 12.70
C PRO A 85 -9.11 2.19 12.89
N GLN A 86 -9.03 0.86 12.99
CA GLN A 86 -7.76 0.14 13.07
C GLN A 86 -6.90 0.34 11.80
N ALA A 87 -7.49 0.75 10.70
CA ALA A 87 -6.76 1.08 9.48
C ALA A 87 -5.68 2.14 9.69
N PHE A 88 -5.90 3.11 10.59
CA PHE A 88 -4.89 4.11 10.94
C PHE A 88 -3.65 3.47 11.59
N ALA A 89 -3.86 2.61 12.60
CA ALA A 89 -2.76 1.92 13.29
C ALA A 89 -2.01 0.97 12.34
N GLN A 90 -2.73 0.25 11.49
CA GLN A 90 -2.16 -0.64 10.47
C GLN A 90 -1.34 0.14 9.43
N ALA A 91 -1.83 1.28 8.99
CA ALA A 91 -1.12 2.15 8.05
C ALA A 91 0.16 2.73 8.68
N GLU A 92 0.09 3.17 9.92
CA GLU A 92 1.27 3.65 10.65
C GLU A 92 2.30 2.54 10.86
N HIS A 93 1.88 1.36 11.27
CA HIS A 93 2.74 0.18 11.43
C HIS A 93 3.51 -0.12 10.14
N GLY A 94 2.82 -0.20 9.01
CA GLY A 94 3.46 -0.46 7.72
C GLY A 94 4.39 0.66 7.26
N ALA A 95 3.97 1.92 7.42
CA ALA A 95 4.75 3.08 7.01
C ALA A 95 6.06 3.24 7.81
N GLN A 96 6.07 2.81 9.07
CA GLN A 96 7.26 2.84 9.95
C GLN A 96 8.15 1.61 9.79
N ALA A 97 7.67 0.53 9.16
CA ALA A 97 8.43 -0.68 8.98
C ALA A 97 9.70 -0.44 8.14
N ARG A 98 10.80 -1.06 8.55
CA ARG A 98 12.09 -0.97 7.85
C ARG A 98 12.63 -2.37 7.64
N PHE A 99 12.85 -2.72 6.38
CA PHE A 99 13.43 -4.01 6.02
C PHE A 99 14.84 -4.14 6.59
N PRO A 100 15.12 -5.19 7.41
CA PRO A 100 16.36 -5.24 8.20
C PRO A 100 17.57 -5.77 7.44
N LEU A 101 17.46 -6.09 6.16
CA LEU A 101 18.56 -6.57 5.32
C LEU A 101 18.96 -5.57 4.25
N SER A 102 20.23 -5.58 3.90
CA SER A 102 20.80 -4.87 2.76
C SER A 102 21.49 -5.86 1.80
N ALA A 103 21.90 -5.37 0.64
CA ALA A 103 22.68 -6.16 -0.30
C ALA A 103 23.97 -6.71 0.31
N ALA A 104 24.64 -5.90 1.15
CA ALA A 104 25.89 -6.30 1.82
C ALA A 104 25.71 -7.53 2.73
N ASP A 105 24.55 -7.72 3.32
CA ASP A 105 24.27 -8.86 4.20
C ASP A 105 24.26 -10.20 3.47
N LEU A 106 24.02 -10.20 2.17
CA LEU A 106 23.95 -11.38 1.31
C LEU A 106 25.23 -11.59 0.47
N MET A 107 26.12 -10.59 0.44
CA MET A 107 27.39 -10.70 -0.25
C MET A 107 28.46 -11.39 0.63
N PRO A 108 29.44 -12.08 0.03
CA PRO A 108 29.61 -12.37 -1.40
C PRO A 108 28.84 -13.59 -1.90
N ARG A 109 28.01 -14.23 -1.05
CA ARG A 109 27.29 -15.47 -1.40
C ARG A 109 26.41 -15.31 -2.64
N TYR A 110 25.79 -14.13 -2.79
CA TYR A 110 24.98 -13.74 -3.96
C TYR A 110 25.56 -12.49 -4.60
N SER A 111 25.42 -12.37 -5.92
CA SER A 111 25.88 -11.20 -6.68
C SER A 111 25.01 -10.94 -7.90
N GLY A 112 25.14 -9.77 -8.51
CA GLY A 112 24.42 -9.41 -9.73
C GLY A 112 22.89 -9.54 -9.61
N PRO A 113 22.20 -10.00 -10.65
CA PRO A 113 20.73 -10.12 -10.66
C PRO A 113 20.18 -11.06 -9.59
N GLU A 114 20.93 -12.12 -9.26
CA GLU A 114 20.53 -13.10 -8.24
C GLU A 114 20.44 -12.47 -6.84
N LEU A 115 21.35 -11.57 -6.50
CA LEU A 115 21.33 -10.80 -5.25
C LEU A 115 20.02 -10.00 -5.12
N GLY A 116 19.63 -9.29 -6.20
CA GLY A 116 18.39 -8.53 -6.22
C GLY A 116 17.13 -9.41 -6.10
N GLN A 117 17.12 -10.57 -6.76
CA GLN A 117 16.02 -11.52 -6.64
C GLN A 117 15.90 -12.09 -5.24
N ARG A 118 17.03 -12.43 -4.61
CA ARG A 118 17.05 -12.97 -3.26
C ARG A 118 16.58 -11.94 -2.23
N LEU A 119 17.03 -10.68 -2.35
CA LEU A 119 16.56 -9.60 -1.49
C LEU A 119 15.05 -9.38 -1.59
N ARG A 120 14.51 -9.34 -2.82
CA ARG A 120 13.06 -9.21 -3.03
C ARG A 120 12.28 -10.37 -2.44
N HIS A 121 12.79 -11.60 -2.60
CA HIS A 121 12.17 -12.79 -2.02
C HIS A 121 12.10 -12.70 -0.49
N LEU A 122 13.22 -12.37 0.16
CA LEU A 122 13.29 -12.22 1.61
C LEU A 122 12.42 -11.06 2.13
N GLN A 123 12.37 -9.95 1.39
CA GLN A 123 11.46 -8.86 1.70
C GLN A 123 9.99 -9.29 1.61
N GLY A 124 9.63 -10.09 0.61
CA GLY A 124 8.29 -10.68 0.48
C GLY A 124 7.93 -11.54 1.69
N LEU A 125 8.83 -12.42 2.14
CA LEU A 125 8.62 -13.23 3.35
C LEU A 125 8.45 -12.36 4.60
N TRP A 126 9.25 -11.31 4.73
CA TRP A 126 9.19 -10.37 5.85
C TRP A 126 7.86 -9.62 5.87
N VAL A 127 7.38 -9.13 4.73
CA VAL A 127 6.07 -8.49 4.60
C VAL A 127 4.94 -9.46 4.95
N GLN A 128 4.99 -10.71 4.45
CA GLN A 128 4.00 -11.75 4.76
C GLN A 128 3.95 -12.08 6.25
N SER A 129 5.08 -11.95 6.96
CA SER A 129 5.16 -12.15 8.40
C SER A 129 4.62 -10.96 9.21
N ASP A 130 4.04 -9.97 8.58
CA ASP A 130 3.63 -8.69 9.20
C ASP A 130 4.83 -7.95 9.82
N PHE A 131 5.96 -7.93 9.10
CA PHE A 131 7.22 -7.26 9.49
C PHE A 131 7.85 -7.80 10.77
N THR A 132 7.56 -9.05 11.15
CA THR A 132 8.02 -9.63 12.43
C THR A 132 9.32 -10.40 12.34
N LEU A 133 9.71 -10.90 11.15
CA LEU A 133 10.95 -11.64 10.98
C LEU A 133 12.18 -10.77 11.27
N SER A 134 13.04 -11.24 12.18
CA SER A 134 14.29 -10.58 12.49
C SER A 134 15.33 -10.74 11.38
N ARG A 135 16.37 -9.89 11.43
CA ARG A 135 17.53 -10.02 10.53
C ARG A 135 18.14 -11.43 10.56
N ALA A 136 18.30 -12.00 11.75
CA ALA A 136 18.86 -13.35 11.92
C ALA A 136 17.96 -14.43 11.29
N GLN A 137 16.65 -14.33 11.47
CA GLN A 137 15.67 -15.25 10.88
C GLN A 137 15.67 -15.16 9.36
N LEU A 138 15.72 -13.97 8.80
CA LEU A 138 15.80 -13.76 7.35
C LEU A 138 17.10 -14.30 6.77
N LEU A 139 18.24 -14.10 7.42
CA LEU A 139 19.53 -14.64 6.98
C LEU A 139 19.53 -16.18 7.01
N ALA A 140 18.82 -16.80 7.95
CA ALA A 140 18.65 -18.24 7.99
C ALA A 140 17.82 -18.80 6.82
N LEU A 141 16.93 -17.96 6.24
CA LEU A 141 16.11 -18.29 5.07
C LEU A 141 16.80 -17.94 3.72
N ALA A 142 17.94 -17.28 3.80
CA ALA A 142 18.68 -16.86 2.61
C ALA A 142 19.35 -17.99 1.84
#